data_5ff70665a63b29fbd620a793d76683a5
#
_entry.id   5ff70665a63b29fbd620a793d76683a5
#
_cell.length_a   1.000
_cell.length_b   1.000
_cell.length_c   1.000
_cell.angle_alpha   90.00
_cell.angle_beta   90.00
_cell.angle_gamma   90.00
#
_symmetry.space_group_name_H-M   'P 1'
#
loop_
_entity.id
_entity.type
_entity.pdbx_description
1 polymer ?
#
loop_
_entity_poly.entity_id
_entity_poly.type
_entity_poly.pdbx_seq_one_letter_code
_entity_poly.pdbx_strand_id
1 'polypeptide(L)'
;MTLPVLIAGGGPAGMASALFLIAQGVPVVVFERSEQLHADPRAATYHPPTLEMLESSGVTAELHERGLIARRWQFRDRREGLIAEFDLQHLADDTRFPYRLQCEQHKLVAMMARRVIASPLATVHHGAEVVAVRQDDDRVRVTFQDPQGVQNELDGSWLIGADGGRSLVRKSQDIEFRGFTWPERFLVVTTTFDFEPLGFAFSAYTMDPEEWTATFKVPGEDGRGRWRCVFPTRPEEDEAMLLDRDRARERLAAFVPESRAGEVVHTNLYAVHQRVAQTYRRGRVLLAGDAAHVNNPLGGMGLNFGIHDAHHLAACLARIWLGESDACLDQYDRQRRAVAERYLQAQTIANKQTLEERDPRQRAARQAEMRATAADPARAREYLLRTAMIEGLRAAAMIP
;
A
#
# COMPACT_ATOMS: atom_id res chain seq x y z
N MET A 1 -25.39 9.14 -24.73
CA MET A 1 -24.96 8.15 -23.71
C MET A 1 -23.79 8.79 -22.98
N THR A 2 -23.80 8.76 -21.66
CA THR A 2 -22.68 9.25 -20.87
C THR A 2 -21.50 8.29 -20.98
N LEU A 3 -20.29 8.79 -21.29
CA LEU A 3 -19.09 7.97 -21.44
C LEU A 3 -18.66 7.36 -20.09
N PRO A 4 -18.12 6.13 -20.06
CA PRO A 4 -17.65 5.49 -18.83
C PRO A 4 -16.43 6.22 -18.24
N VAL A 5 -16.12 5.95 -16.98
CA VAL A 5 -14.82 6.28 -16.38
C VAL A 5 -13.81 5.23 -16.79
N LEU A 6 -12.68 5.66 -17.35
CA LEU A 6 -11.56 4.79 -17.72
C LEU A 6 -10.58 4.66 -16.56
N ILE A 7 -10.00 3.47 -16.40
CA ILE A 7 -9.04 3.17 -15.32
C ILE A 7 -7.84 2.47 -15.93
N ALA A 8 -6.68 3.07 -15.89
CA ALA A 8 -5.42 2.47 -16.32
C ALA A 8 -4.74 1.77 -15.12
N GLY A 9 -4.64 0.46 -15.19
CA GLY A 9 -4.06 -0.42 -14.17
C GLY A 9 -5.11 -1.18 -13.35
N GLY A 10 -4.99 -2.51 -13.33
CA GLY A 10 -5.81 -3.46 -12.57
C GLY A 10 -5.24 -3.83 -11.19
N GLY A 11 -4.30 -3.04 -10.68
CA GLY A 11 -3.74 -3.19 -9.34
C GLY A 11 -4.72 -2.78 -8.22
N PRO A 12 -4.25 -2.75 -6.95
CA PRO A 12 -5.13 -2.48 -5.81
C PRO A 12 -5.92 -1.17 -5.92
N ALA A 13 -5.26 -0.06 -6.30
CA ALA A 13 -5.92 1.24 -6.42
C ALA A 13 -6.92 1.27 -7.60
N GLY A 14 -6.57 0.67 -8.74
CA GLY A 14 -7.45 0.61 -9.90
C GLY A 14 -8.68 -0.27 -9.67
N MET A 15 -8.50 -1.48 -9.11
CA MET A 15 -9.62 -2.35 -8.77
C MET A 15 -10.50 -1.79 -7.65
N ALA A 16 -9.91 -1.10 -6.66
CA ALA A 16 -10.69 -0.39 -5.65
C ALA A 16 -11.50 0.77 -6.27
N SER A 17 -10.90 1.55 -7.19
CA SER A 17 -11.62 2.61 -7.93
C SER A 17 -12.80 2.04 -8.70
N ALA A 18 -12.60 0.97 -9.44
CA ALA A 18 -13.67 0.28 -10.17
C ALA A 18 -14.77 -0.20 -9.23
N LEU A 19 -14.40 -0.89 -8.14
CA LEU A 19 -15.32 -1.42 -7.15
C LEU A 19 -16.19 -0.32 -6.52
N PHE A 20 -15.59 0.78 -6.10
CA PHE A 20 -16.32 1.89 -5.46
C PHE A 20 -17.20 2.65 -6.46
N LEU A 21 -16.77 2.80 -7.72
CA LEU A 21 -17.56 3.47 -8.77
C LEU A 21 -18.79 2.65 -9.17
N ILE A 22 -18.62 1.34 -9.42
CA ILE A 22 -19.77 0.47 -9.79
C ILE A 22 -20.78 0.38 -8.64
N ALA A 23 -20.33 0.40 -7.38
CA ALA A 23 -21.21 0.43 -6.21
C ALA A 23 -22.09 1.70 -6.17
N GLN A 24 -21.66 2.78 -6.83
CA GLN A 24 -22.39 4.05 -6.94
C GLN A 24 -23.09 4.22 -8.31
N GLY A 25 -23.17 3.15 -9.11
CA GLY A 25 -23.87 3.17 -10.40
C GLY A 25 -23.09 3.81 -11.54
N VAL A 26 -21.79 4.05 -11.40
CA VAL A 26 -20.95 4.67 -12.42
C VAL A 26 -20.28 3.60 -13.29
N PRO A 27 -20.50 3.59 -14.62
CA PRO A 27 -19.87 2.62 -15.52
C PRO A 27 -18.36 2.85 -15.63
N VAL A 28 -17.60 1.75 -15.68
CA VAL A 28 -16.14 1.77 -15.74
C VAL A 28 -15.57 0.85 -16.81
N VAL A 29 -14.41 1.23 -17.35
CA VAL A 29 -13.57 0.34 -18.18
C VAL A 29 -12.17 0.32 -17.60
N VAL A 30 -11.69 -0.87 -17.24
CA VAL A 30 -10.36 -1.09 -16.66
C VAL A 30 -9.43 -1.70 -17.70
N PHE A 31 -8.23 -1.14 -17.83
CA PHE A 31 -7.15 -1.67 -18.68
C PHE A 31 -6.05 -2.22 -17.77
N GLU A 32 -5.76 -3.52 -17.86
CA GLU A 32 -4.65 -4.17 -17.15
C GLU A 32 -3.72 -4.83 -18.17
N ARG A 33 -2.45 -4.42 -18.14
CA ARG A 33 -1.44 -4.91 -19.10
C ARG A 33 -1.12 -6.40 -18.98
N SER A 34 -1.34 -6.96 -17.80
CA SER A 34 -1.10 -8.39 -17.56
C SER A 34 -2.31 -9.22 -17.95
N GLU A 35 -2.07 -10.33 -18.60
CA GLU A 35 -3.13 -11.29 -18.94
C GLU A 35 -3.74 -11.95 -17.70
N GLN A 36 -2.95 -12.07 -16.63
CA GLN A 36 -3.36 -12.64 -15.37
C GLN A 36 -3.05 -11.69 -14.20
N LEU A 37 -3.80 -11.80 -13.12
CA LEU A 37 -3.52 -11.07 -11.90
C LEU A 37 -2.17 -11.51 -11.31
N HIS A 38 -1.33 -10.54 -10.95
CA HIS A 38 -0.03 -10.83 -10.36
C HIS A 38 -0.16 -11.50 -8.99
N ALA A 39 0.52 -12.62 -8.81
CA ALA A 39 0.60 -13.35 -7.55
C ALA A 39 1.83 -12.94 -6.70
N ASP A 40 2.60 -11.95 -7.14
CA ASP A 40 3.81 -11.53 -6.43
C ASP A 40 3.52 -11.12 -4.98
N PRO A 41 4.31 -11.59 -4.02
CA PRO A 41 4.16 -11.20 -2.64
C PRO A 41 4.63 -9.74 -2.43
N ARG A 42 3.69 -8.81 -2.48
CA ARG A 42 3.86 -7.39 -2.20
C ARG A 42 3.31 -7.05 -0.81
N ALA A 43 2.68 -5.89 -0.66
CA ALA A 43 2.04 -5.49 0.59
C ALA A 43 1.04 -6.54 1.12
N ALA A 44 0.82 -6.51 2.42
CA ALA A 44 -0.08 -7.45 3.06
C ALA A 44 -0.82 -6.87 4.29
N THR A 45 -0.54 -5.63 4.68
CA THR A 45 -1.12 -5.01 5.88
C THR A 45 -2.27 -4.08 5.51
N TYR A 46 -3.44 -4.32 6.10
CA TYR A 46 -4.60 -3.43 5.99
C TYR A 46 -4.84 -2.73 7.31
N HIS A 47 -4.91 -1.41 7.25
CA HIS A 47 -5.18 -0.55 8.40
C HIS A 47 -6.69 -0.36 8.63
N PRO A 48 -7.12 0.02 9.84
CA PRO A 48 -8.54 0.18 10.20
C PRO A 48 -9.39 0.93 9.16
N PRO A 49 -9.01 2.14 8.69
CA PRO A 49 -9.85 2.87 7.74
C PRO A 49 -10.03 2.15 6.39
N THR A 50 -9.03 1.38 5.95
CA THR A 50 -9.14 0.61 4.71
C THR A 50 -10.17 -0.51 4.84
N LEU A 51 -10.21 -1.17 6.01
CA LEU A 51 -11.22 -2.20 6.30
C LEU A 51 -12.63 -1.59 6.32
N GLU A 52 -12.78 -0.39 6.91
CA GLU A 52 -14.06 0.33 6.92
C GLU A 52 -14.53 0.70 5.50
N MET A 53 -13.64 1.24 4.66
CA MET A 53 -13.95 1.61 3.28
C MET A 53 -14.38 0.41 2.42
N LEU A 54 -13.78 -0.76 2.64
CA LEU A 54 -14.08 -1.98 1.88
C LEU A 54 -15.27 -2.78 2.43
N GLU A 55 -15.81 -2.41 3.60
CA GLU A 55 -16.84 -3.21 4.31
C GLU A 55 -18.13 -3.35 3.50
N SER A 56 -18.66 -2.24 2.98
CA SER A 56 -19.93 -2.26 2.24
C SER A 56 -19.89 -3.13 0.97
N SER A 57 -18.72 -3.36 0.42
CA SER A 57 -18.52 -4.25 -0.73
C SER A 57 -18.44 -5.73 -0.38
N GLY A 58 -18.44 -6.10 0.91
CA GLY A 58 -18.22 -7.46 1.39
C GLY A 58 -16.77 -7.95 1.30
N VAL A 59 -15.84 -7.12 0.81
CA VAL A 59 -14.41 -7.47 0.71
C VAL A 59 -13.79 -7.62 2.10
N THR A 60 -14.15 -6.74 3.04
CA THR A 60 -13.66 -6.82 4.42
C THR A 60 -14.03 -8.13 5.11
N ALA A 61 -15.25 -8.64 4.91
CA ALA A 61 -15.67 -9.93 5.45
C ALA A 61 -14.80 -11.07 4.90
N GLU A 62 -14.56 -11.10 3.58
CA GLU A 62 -13.71 -12.12 2.96
C GLU A 62 -12.23 -11.99 3.37
N LEU A 63 -11.75 -10.77 3.60
CA LEU A 63 -10.41 -10.55 4.17
C LEU A 63 -10.27 -11.14 5.58
N HIS A 64 -11.32 -11.06 6.41
CA HIS A 64 -11.31 -11.69 7.75
C HIS A 64 -11.28 -13.21 7.69
N GLU A 65 -11.96 -13.81 6.71
CA GLU A 65 -11.96 -15.27 6.53
C GLU A 65 -10.58 -15.81 6.12
N ARG A 66 -9.80 -15.00 5.40
CA ARG A 66 -8.54 -15.41 4.79
C ARG A 66 -7.30 -14.81 5.42
N GLY A 67 -7.46 -13.76 6.21
CA GLY A 67 -6.39 -12.98 6.79
C GLY A 67 -6.07 -13.34 8.23
N LEU A 68 -5.04 -12.70 8.76
CA LEU A 68 -4.62 -12.80 10.15
C LEU A 68 -4.87 -11.47 10.86
N ILE A 69 -5.56 -11.50 12.00
CA ILE A 69 -5.80 -10.31 12.82
C ILE A 69 -4.56 -10.02 13.67
N ALA A 70 -3.89 -8.92 13.39
CA ALA A 70 -2.73 -8.43 14.13
C ALA A 70 -3.18 -7.33 15.13
N ARG A 71 -3.50 -7.72 16.36
CA ARG A 71 -3.95 -6.80 17.42
C ARG A 71 -2.81 -5.99 18.02
N ARG A 72 -1.60 -6.55 18.00
CA ARG A 72 -0.41 -5.99 18.63
C ARG A 72 0.66 -5.68 17.59
N TRP A 73 1.36 -4.60 17.81
CA TRP A 73 2.52 -4.19 17.06
C TRP A 73 3.68 -3.98 18.03
N GLN A 74 4.88 -4.47 17.66
CA GLN A 74 6.05 -4.43 18.51
C GLN A 74 7.17 -3.58 17.92
N PHE A 75 7.84 -2.86 18.81
CA PHE A 75 9.12 -2.23 18.58
C PHE A 75 10.18 -2.98 19.40
N ARG A 76 11.18 -3.51 18.73
CA ARG A 76 12.20 -4.40 19.30
C ARG A 76 13.59 -3.83 19.04
N ASP A 77 14.56 -4.29 19.77
CA ASP A 77 15.98 -4.09 19.54
C ASP A 77 16.64 -5.44 19.37
N ARG A 78 17.61 -5.55 18.46
CA ARG A 78 18.27 -6.84 18.16
C ARG A 78 18.99 -7.43 19.36
N ARG A 79 19.51 -6.59 20.29
CA ARG A 79 20.26 -7.02 21.48
C ARG A 79 19.40 -7.09 22.73
N GLU A 80 18.51 -6.09 22.89
CA GLU A 80 17.70 -5.97 24.11
C GLU A 80 16.36 -6.71 24.02
N GLY A 81 15.95 -7.15 22.83
CA GLY A 81 14.67 -7.82 22.61
C GLY A 81 13.50 -6.85 22.53
N LEU A 82 12.41 -7.13 23.23
CA LEU A 82 11.19 -6.30 23.21
C LEU A 82 11.42 -4.96 23.92
N ILE A 83 11.21 -3.86 23.20
CA ILE A 83 11.32 -2.48 23.72
C ILE A 83 9.93 -1.93 24.09
N ALA A 84 8.97 -2.07 23.18
CA ALA A 84 7.61 -1.58 23.38
C ALA A 84 6.61 -2.45 22.58
N GLU A 85 5.44 -2.65 23.16
CA GLU A 85 4.30 -3.29 22.50
C GLU A 85 3.10 -2.37 22.56
N PHE A 86 2.45 -2.16 21.42
CA PHE A 86 1.27 -1.33 21.29
C PHE A 86 0.06 -2.22 20.99
N ASP A 87 -0.96 -2.15 21.83
CA ASP A 87 -2.25 -2.81 21.58
C ASP A 87 -3.17 -1.86 20.83
N LEU A 88 -3.57 -2.26 19.61
CA LEU A 88 -4.47 -1.46 18.79
C LEU A 88 -5.89 -1.36 19.40
N GLN A 89 -6.20 -2.12 20.46
CA GLN A 89 -7.45 -1.99 21.20
C GLN A 89 -7.63 -0.58 21.80
N HIS A 90 -6.55 0.18 22.00
CA HIS A 90 -6.63 1.61 22.35
C HIS A 90 -7.37 2.47 21.31
N LEU A 91 -7.64 1.94 20.11
CA LEU A 91 -8.42 2.61 19.07
C LEU A 91 -9.90 2.18 19.04
N ALA A 92 -10.41 1.42 20.01
CA ALA A 92 -11.78 0.87 20.00
C ALA A 92 -12.88 1.95 19.90
N ASP A 93 -12.62 3.15 20.43
CA ASP A 93 -13.54 4.29 20.34
C ASP A 93 -13.42 5.07 19.02
N ASP A 94 -12.39 4.78 18.20
CA ASP A 94 -12.06 5.51 16.98
C ASP A 94 -12.39 4.74 15.70
N THR A 95 -12.48 3.41 15.80
CA THR A 95 -12.73 2.52 14.66
C THR A 95 -13.41 1.22 15.10
N ARG A 96 -14.21 0.65 14.19
CA ARG A 96 -14.82 -0.69 14.37
C ARG A 96 -13.80 -1.83 14.22
N PHE A 97 -12.62 -1.55 13.67
CA PHE A 97 -11.56 -2.52 13.43
C PHE A 97 -10.26 -2.11 14.17
N PRO A 98 -10.23 -2.19 15.53
CA PRO A 98 -9.06 -1.80 16.33
C PRO A 98 -7.93 -2.83 16.23
N TYR A 99 -7.46 -3.11 15.00
CA TYR A 99 -6.38 -4.02 14.65
C TYR A 99 -5.90 -3.77 13.23
N ARG A 100 -4.76 -4.34 12.87
CA ARG A 100 -4.34 -4.51 11.48
C ARG A 100 -4.74 -5.90 11.01
N LEU A 101 -5.12 -6.03 9.75
CA LEU A 101 -5.37 -7.33 9.15
C LEU A 101 -4.24 -7.62 8.16
N GLN A 102 -3.64 -8.81 8.27
CA GLN A 102 -2.58 -9.26 7.38
C GLN A 102 -3.17 -10.26 6.37
N CYS A 103 -3.09 -9.90 5.08
CA CYS A 103 -3.48 -10.77 3.97
C CYS A 103 -2.74 -10.30 2.72
N GLU A 104 -2.23 -11.23 1.91
CA GLU A 104 -1.43 -10.88 0.74
C GLU A 104 -2.23 -10.05 -0.27
N GLN A 105 -1.59 -9.03 -0.82
CA GLN A 105 -2.21 -8.04 -1.74
C GLN A 105 -2.92 -8.69 -2.94
N HIS A 106 -2.34 -9.74 -3.53
CA HIS A 106 -2.94 -10.40 -4.69
C HIS A 106 -4.30 -11.04 -4.37
N LYS A 107 -4.49 -11.53 -3.13
CA LYS A 107 -5.79 -12.06 -2.66
C LYS A 107 -6.84 -10.94 -2.61
N LEU A 108 -6.50 -9.76 -2.09
CA LEU A 108 -7.38 -8.59 -2.13
C LEU A 108 -7.75 -8.21 -3.56
N VAL A 109 -6.76 -8.12 -4.46
CA VAL A 109 -7.02 -7.76 -5.86
C VAL A 109 -7.97 -8.78 -6.51
N ALA A 110 -7.77 -10.08 -6.27
CA ALA A 110 -8.66 -11.13 -6.76
C ALA A 110 -10.09 -11.01 -6.21
N MET A 111 -10.24 -10.67 -4.90
CA MET A 111 -11.56 -10.44 -4.28
C MET A 111 -12.31 -9.28 -4.94
N MET A 112 -11.62 -8.17 -5.18
CA MET A 112 -12.22 -6.99 -5.84
C MET A 112 -12.51 -7.28 -7.32
N ALA A 113 -11.55 -7.89 -8.06
CA ALA A 113 -11.69 -8.19 -9.48
C ALA A 113 -12.91 -9.09 -9.77
N ARG A 114 -13.14 -10.13 -8.96
CA ARG A 114 -14.34 -10.99 -9.12
C ARG A 114 -15.64 -10.18 -9.05
N ARG A 115 -15.73 -9.22 -8.13
CA ARG A 115 -16.92 -8.35 -7.97
C ARG A 115 -17.06 -7.36 -9.11
N VAL A 116 -15.94 -6.77 -9.54
CA VAL A 116 -15.92 -5.85 -10.67
C VAL A 116 -16.33 -6.58 -11.96
N ILE A 117 -15.74 -7.73 -12.27
CA ILE A 117 -16.03 -8.51 -13.49
C ILE A 117 -17.49 -9.01 -13.50
N ALA A 118 -18.06 -9.31 -12.35
CA ALA A 118 -19.46 -9.75 -12.24
C ALA A 118 -20.47 -8.60 -12.43
N SER A 119 -20.05 -7.34 -12.44
CA SER A 119 -20.94 -6.19 -12.57
C SER A 119 -21.23 -5.88 -14.04
N PRO A 120 -22.50 -5.64 -14.42
CA PRO A 120 -22.84 -5.16 -15.77
C PRO A 120 -22.37 -3.75 -16.07
N LEU A 121 -21.90 -3.01 -15.05
CA LEU A 121 -21.36 -1.66 -15.18
C LEU A 121 -19.85 -1.65 -15.44
N ALA A 122 -19.19 -2.80 -15.47
CA ALA A 122 -17.74 -2.86 -15.64
C ALA A 122 -17.34 -3.68 -16.87
N THR A 123 -16.32 -3.18 -17.58
CA THR A 123 -15.58 -3.96 -18.58
C THR A 123 -14.11 -4.00 -18.15
N VAL A 124 -13.50 -5.17 -18.13
CA VAL A 124 -12.08 -5.34 -17.77
C VAL A 124 -11.35 -5.94 -18.97
N HIS A 125 -10.40 -5.19 -19.50
CA HIS A 125 -9.49 -5.64 -20.56
C HIS A 125 -8.17 -6.13 -19.93
N HIS A 126 -7.98 -7.44 -19.90
CA HIS A 126 -6.72 -8.07 -19.52
C HIS A 126 -5.77 -8.15 -20.73
N GLY A 127 -4.45 -8.09 -20.49
CA GLY A 127 -3.44 -8.00 -21.55
C GLY A 127 -3.48 -6.68 -22.33
N ALA A 128 -4.19 -5.68 -21.82
CA ALA A 128 -4.39 -4.38 -22.47
C ALA A 128 -3.51 -3.32 -21.83
N GLU A 129 -2.44 -2.93 -22.52
CA GLU A 129 -1.51 -1.89 -22.06
C GLU A 129 -1.92 -0.52 -22.60
N VAL A 130 -2.15 0.45 -21.72
CA VAL A 130 -2.36 1.84 -22.12
C VAL A 130 -1.04 2.40 -22.63
N VAL A 131 -1.04 2.86 -23.90
CA VAL A 131 0.17 3.36 -24.60
C VAL A 131 0.12 4.84 -24.92
N ALA A 132 -1.07 5.45 -24.95
CA ALA A 132 -1.22 6.90 -25.11
C ALA A 132 -2.51 7.41 -24.45
N VAL A 133 -2.47 8.68 -24.01
CA VAL A 133 -3.61 9.40 -23.45
C VAL A 133 -3.70 10.78 -24.09
N ARG A 134 -4.89 11.14 -24.54
CA ARG A 134 -5.24 12.48 -25.04
C ARG A 134 -6.52 12.93 -24.34
N GLN A 135 -6.71 14.21 -24.16
CA GLN A 135 -7.92 14.77 -23.59
C GLN A 135 -8.28 16.11 -24.24
N ASP A 136 -9.56 16.42 -24.22
CA ASP A 136 -10.14 17.73 -24.49
C ASP A 136 -11.08 18.13 -23.32
N ASP A 137 -11.85 19.20 -23.51
CA ASP A 137 -12.74 19.73 -22.45
C ASP A 137 -13.90 18.76 -22.13
N ASP A 138 -14.28 17.87 -23.05
CA ASP A 138 -15.46 17.02 -22.93
C ASP A 138 -15.14 15.57 -22.59
N ARG A 139 -13.97 15.07 -22.99
CA ARG A 139 -13.60 13.64 -22.87
C ARG A 139 -12.10 13.42 -22.74
N VAL A 140 -11.78 12.20 -22.31
CA VAL A 140 -10.42 11.65 -22.40
C VAL A 140 -10.44 10.46 -23.36
N ARG A 141 -9.40 10.34 -24.19
CA ARG A 141 -9.18 9.21 -25.10
C ARG A 141 -7.95 8.45 -24.69
N VAL A 142 -8.12 7.16 -24.52
CA VAL A 142 -7.05 6.20 -24.22
C VAL A 142 -6.79 5.37 -25.46
N THR A 143 -5.51 5.29 -25.88
CA THR A 143 -5.04 4.29 -26.82
C THR A 143 -4.43 3.14 -26.03
N PHE A 144 -4.88 1.93 -26.27
CA PHE A 144 -4.35 0.74 -25.61
C PHE A 144 -3.96 -0.33 -26.65
N GLN A 145 -2.95 -1.11 -26.31
CA GLN A 145 -2.50 -2.25 -27.11
C GLN A 145 -3.06 -3.53 -26.50
N ASP A 146 -3.72 -4.33 -27.31
CA ASP A 146 -4.26 -5.64 -26.91
C ASP A 146 -3.17 -6.74 -26.91
N PRO A 147 -3.49 -7.99 -26.43
CA PRO A 147 -2.51 -9.08 -26.40
C PRO A 147 -1.96 -9.48 -27.78
N GLN A 148 -2.63 -9.12 -28.87
CA GLN A 148 -2.20 -9.35 -30.24
C GLN A 148 -1.32 -8.22 -30.78
N GLY A 149 -1.06 -7.18 -30.00
CA GLY A 149 -0.28 -6.02 -30.41
C GLY A 149 -1.07 -4.99 -31.22
N VAL A 150 -2.39 -5.16 -31.37
CA VAL A 150 -3.25 -4.23 -32.10
C VAL A 150 -3.59 -3.03 -31.20
N GLN A 151 -3.42 -1.81 -31.74
CA GLN A 151 -3.80 -0.60 -31.05
C GLN A 151 -5.30 -0.31 -31.26
N ASN A 152 -5.97 -0.05 -30.16
CA ASN A 152 -7.39 0.30 -30.09
C ASN A 152 -7.55 1.62 -29.34
N GLU A 153 -8.62 2.36 -29.60
CA GLU A 153 -8.95 3.60 -28.93
C GLU A 153 -10.30 3.51 -28.22
N LEU A 154 -10.39 4.14 -27.05
CA LEU A 154 -11.66 4.26 -26.31
C LEU A 154 -11.78 5.64 -25.68
N ASP A 155 -12.98 6.24 -25.81
CA ASP A 155 -13.31 7.50 -25.16
C ASP A 155 -13.97 7.27 -23.80
N GLY A 156 -13.62 8.09 -22.82
CA GLY A 156 -14.21 8.13 -21.50
C GLY A 156 -14.50 9.53 -21.00
N SER A 157 -15.32 9.63 -19.98
CA SER A 157 -15.61 10.92 -19.33
C SER A 157 -14.43 11.40 -18.47
N TRP A 158 -13.77 10.48 -17.81
CA TRP A 158 -12.62 10.68 -16.93
C TRP A 158 -11.64 9.52 -17.07
N LEU A 159 -10.35 9.74 -16.75
CA LEU A 159 -9.34 8.69 -16.65
C LEU A 159 -8.70 8.71 -15.26
N ILE A 160 -8.70 7.55 -14.60
CA ILE A 160 -7.93 7.32 -13.38
C ILE A 160 -6.65 6.57 -13.77
N GLY A 161 -5.49 7.22 -13.60
CA GLY A 161 -4.17 6.61 -13.70
C GLY A 161 -3.83 5.89 -12.39
N ALA A 162 -3.94 4.56 -12.37
CA ALA A 162 -3.56 3.66 -11.29
C ALA A 162 -2.50 2.63 -11.77
N ASP A 163 -1.69 3.04 -12.74
CA ASP A 163 -0.73 2.25 -13.53
C ASP A 163 0.67 2.17 -12.89
N GLY A 164 0.74 2.43 -11.56
CA GLY A 164 1.92 2.19 -10.74
C GLY A 164 3.00 3.27 -10.82
N GLY A 165 4.11 3.09 -10.11
CA GLY A 165 5.14 4.11 -9.91
C GLY A 165 5.81 4.60 -11.20
N ARG A 166 5.80 3.77 -12.26
CA ARG A 166 6.30 4.15 -13.60
C ARG A 166 5.23 4.74 -14.50
N SER A 167 4.08 5.11 -13.97
CA SER A 167 2.86 5.56 -14.65
C SER A 167 3.09 6.27 -15.99
N LEU A 168 2.54 5.70 -17.06
CA LEU A 168 2.45 6.34 -18.37
C LEU A 168 1.43 7.47 -18.32
N VAL A 169 0.29 7.26 -17.63
CA VAL A 169 -0.75 8.28 -17.48
C VAL A 169 -0.18 9.56 -16.89
N ARG A 170 0.56 9.47 -15.77
CA ARG A 170 1.22 10.64 -15.16
C ARG A 170 2.16 11.34 -16.12
N LYS A 171 3.01 10.58 -16.82
CA LYS A 171 4.01 11.10 -17.76
C LYS A 171 3.36 11.76 -18.98
N SER A 172 2.28 11.20 -19.52
CA SER A 172 1.55 11.75 -20.68
C SER A 172 0.91 13.11 -20.40
N GLN A 173 0.76 13.46 -19.12
CA GLN A 173 0.23 14.75 -18.67
C GLN A 173 1.34 15.68 -18.16
N ASP A 174 2.62 15.38 -18.40
CA ASP A 174 3.77 16.17 -17.92
C ASP A 174 3.71 16.48 -16.42
N ILE A 175 3.19 15.55 -15.62
CA ILE A 175 3.11 15.67 -14.16
C ILE A 175 4.42 15.17 -13.56
N GLU A 176 5.15 16.08 -12.92
CA GLU A 176 6.40 15.78 -12.24
C GLU A 176 6.21 14.83 -11.06
N PHE A 177 7.12 13.85 -10.86
CA PHE A 177 7.13 12.92 -9.73
C PHE A 177 8.27 13.29 -8.78
N ARG A 178 7.99 14.19 -7.85
CA ARG A 178 8.96 14.82 -6.95
C ARG A 178 9.39 13.89 -5.84
N GLY A 179 10.66 13.95 -5.47
CA GLY A 179 11.24 13.18 -4.40
C GLY A 179 12.55 12.51 -4.80
N PHE A 180 12.87 11.40 -4.16
CA PHE A 180 14.16 10.72 -4.32
C PHE A 180 14.00 9.20 -4.31
N THR A 181 15.10 8.51 -4.55
CA THR A 181 15.24 7.06 -4.42
C THR A 181 16.32 6.81 -3.37
N TRP A 182 16.05 5.95 -2.41
CA TRP A 182 17.04 5.52 -1.43
C TRP A 182 18.16 4.75 -2.14
N PRO A 183 19.42 4.87 -1.70
CA PRO A 183 20.54 4.15 -2.35
C PRO A 183 20.45 2.64 -2.12
N GLU A 184 19.94 2.20 -0.97
CA GLU A 184 19.75 0.79 -0.67
C GLU A 184 18.45 0.24 -1.31
N ARG A 185 18.45 -1.07 -1.54
CA ARG A 185 17.27 -1.86 -1.88
C ARG A 185 16.78 -2.59 -0.63
N PHE A 186 15.54 -3.06 -0.65
CA PHE A 186 15.00 -3.88 0.42
C PHE A 186 14.82 -5.31 -0.07
N LEU A 187 15.46 -6.24 0.65
CA LEU A 187 15.30 -7.68 0.48
C LEU A 187 14.15 -8.17 1.37
N VAL A 188 13.17 -8.83 0.78
CA VAL A 188 12.10 -9.53 1.49
C VAL A 188 12.38 -11.02 1.45
N VAL A 189 12.55 -11.62 2.60
CA VAL A 189 12.70 -13.07 2.77
C VAL A 189 11.40 -13.62 3.35
N THR A 190 10.76 -14.54 2.64
CA THR A 190 9.57 -15.26 3.13
C THR A 190 9.99 -16.63 3.62
N THR A 191 9.64 -16.96 4.88
CA THR A 191 10.02 -18.21 5.52
C THR A 191 8.84 -18.93 6.16
N THR A 192 8.98 -20.28 6.30
CA THR A 192 8.07 -21.12 7.08
C THR A 192 8.38 -21.09 8.57
N PHE A 193 9.51 -20.52 9.00
CA PHE A 193 9.86 -20.42 10.41
C PHE A 193 8.84 -19.55 11.14
N ASP A 194 8.35 -20.02 12.29
CA ASP A 194 7.41 -19.30 13.12
C ASP A 194 8.13 -18.53 14.24
N PHE A 195 7.99 -17.21 14.23
CA PHE A 195 8.59 -16.31 15.23
C PHE A 195 7.74 -16.15 16.49
N GLU A 196 6.47 -16.62 16.52
CA GLU A 196 5.60 -16.49 17.69
C GLU A 196 6.16 -17.12 18.96
N PRO A 197 6.78 -18.33 18.93
CA PRO A 197 7.39 -18.94 20.11
C PRO A 197 8.52 -18.09 20.71
N LEU A 198 9.12 -17.17 19.92
CA LEU A 198 10.14 -16.22 20.37
C LEU A 198 9.54 -14.89 20.83
N GLY A 199 8.22 -14.83 21.00
CA GLY A 199 7.51 -13.66 21.51
C GLY A 199 7.32 -12.52 20.47
N PHE A 200 7.44 -12.80 19.17
CA PHE A 200 7.12 -11.81 18.15
C PHE A 200 5.61 -11.70 17.95
N ALA A 201 5.10 -10.46 17.93
CA ALA A 201 3.74 -10.19 17.41
C ALA A 201 3.73 -10.29 15.89
N PHE A 202 2.55 -10.43 15.27
CA PHE A 202 2.38 -10.55 13.81
C PHE A 202 2.90 -9.35 13.01
N SER A 203 3.32 -8.30 13.67
CA SER A 203 4.01 -7.16 13.09
C SER A 203 5.02 -6.62 14.09
N ALA A 204 6.28 -6.59 13.74
CA ALA A 204 7.34 -6.10 14.60
C ALA A 204 8.45 -5.40 13.79
N TYR A 205 9.02 -4.36 14.39
CA TYR A 205 10.23 -3.70 13.90
C TYR A 205 11.36 -3.93 14.89
N THR A 206 12.48 -4.40 14.38
CA THR A 206 13.68 -4.63 15.17
C THR A 206 14.76 -3.63 14.76
N MET A 207 15.10 -2.71 15.68
CA MET A 207 16.19 -1.78 15.49
C MET A 207 17.53 -2.49 15.47
N ASP A 208 18.35 -2.09 14.54
CA ASP A 208 19.78 -2.42 14.52
C ASP A 208 20.51 -1.37 13.68
N PRO A 209 21.65 -0.81 14.14
CA PRO A 209 22.36 0.26 13.42
C PRO A 209 22.97 -0.21 12.10
N GLU A 210 23.16 -1.51 11.93
CA GLU A 210 23.75 -2.09 10.73
C GLU A 210 22.72 -2.80 9.86
N GLU A 211 21.82 -3.59 10.47
CA GLU A 211 20.83 -4.37 9.73
C GLU A 211 19.52 -4.50 10.52
N TRP A 212 18.73 -3.43 10.50
CA TRP A 212 17.37 -3.46 11.04
C TRP A 212 16.49 -4.48 10.28
N THR A 213 15.43 -4.93 10.91
CA THR A 213 14.50 -5.89 10.30
C THR A 213 13.07 -5.50 10.60
N ALA A 214 12.20 -5.56 9.58
CA ALA A 214 10.75 -5.50 9.76
C ALA A 214 10.18 -6.91 9.51
N THR A 215 9.43 -7.44 10.47
CA THR A 215 8.84 -8.77 10.38
C THR A 215 7.33 -8.68 10.42
N PHE A 216 6.65 -9.48 9.59
CA PHE A 216 5.20 -9.61 9.64
C PHE A 216 4.73 -10.98 9.15
N LYS A 217 3.69 -11.50 9.81
CA LYS A 217 3.09 -12.79 9.49
C LYS A 217 1.96 -12.60 8.48
N VAL A 218 1.88 -13.46 7.49
CA VAL A 218 0.80 -13.53 6.49
C VAL A 218 0.23 -14.94 6.47
N PRO A 219 -1.01 -15.17 5.99
CA PRO A 219 -1.62 -16.50 5.96
C PRO A 219 -0.82 -17.54 5.17
N GLY A 220 -0.16 -17.13 4.07
CA GLY A 220 0.37 -18.05 3.08
C GLY A 220 -0.74 -18.68 2.21
N GLU A 221 -0.35 -19.46 1.21
CA GLU A 221 -1.32 -20.08 0.29
C GLU A 221 -2.05 -21.28 0.94
N ASP A 222 -1.37 -21.97 1.83
CA ASP A 222 -1.88 -23.15 2.55
C ASP A 222 -2.54 -22.83 3.90
N GLY A 223 -2.62 -21.55 4.27
CA GLY A 223 -3.16 -21.09 5.55
C GLY A 223 -2.31 -21.39 6.78
N ARG A 224 -1.12 -22.01 6.62
CA ARG A 224 -0.25 -22.38 7.75
C ARG A 224 0.54 -21.21 8.32
N GLY A 225 0.45 -20.07 7.68
CA GLY A 225 1.22 -18.88 8.00
C GLY A 225 2.61 -18.88 7.35
N ARG A 226 3.05 -17.68 7.02
CA ARG A 226 4.41 -17.39 6.54
C ARG A 226 4.87 -16.12 7.18
N TRP A 227 6.15 -16.06 7.51
CA TRP A 227 6.74 -14.83 7.97
C TRP A 227 7.52 -14.17 6.85
N ARG A 228 7.37 -12.88 6.73
CA ARG A 228 8.14 -12.03 5.84
C ARG A 228 9.06 -11.15 6.66
N CYS A 229 10.35 -11.24 6.37
CA CYS A 229 11.40 -10.45 6.99
C CYS A 229 11.99 -9.52 5.94
N VAL A 230 11.91 -8.21 6.20
CA VAL A 230 12.44 -7.17 5.32
C VAL A 230 13.77 -6.69 5.89
N PHE A 231 14.81 -6.74 5.06
CA PHE A 231 16.16 -6.31 5.40
C PHE A 231 16.61 -5.18 4.47
N PRO A 232 17.32 -4.16 4.97
CA PRO A 232 18.04 -3.25 4.10
C PRO A 232 19.22 -4.01 3.46
N THR A 233 19.58 -3.62 2.22
CA THR A 233 20.78 -4.13 1.55
C THR A 233 21.79 -3.01 1.37
N ARG A 234 23.06 -3.36 1.19
CA ARG A 234 24.05 -2.37 0.79
C ARG A 234 23.94 -2.12 -0.73
N PRO A 235 24.20 -0.91 -1.23
CA PRO A 235 24.10 -0.60 -2.65
C PRO A 235 24.97 -1.50 -3.54
N GLU A 236 26.12 -1.95 -3.00
CA GLU A 236 27.13 -2.75 -3.69
C GLU A 236 26.80 -4.24 -3.75
N GLU A 237 25.84 -4.75 -2.95
CA GLU A 237 25.50 -6.15 -2.92
C GLU A 237 24.92 -6.61 -4.26
N ASP A 238 25.45 -7.70 -4.79
CA ASP A 238 25.00 -8.30 -6.04
C ASP A 238 23.58 -8.85 -5.93
N GLU A 239 22.75 -8.58 -6.93
CA GLU A 239 21.33 -8.93 -6.93
C GLU A 239 21.10 -10.43 -6.94
N ALA A 240 21.89 -11.20 -7.72
CA ALA A 240 21.75 -12.65 -7.81
C ALA A 240 22.09 -13.30 -6.46
N MET A 241 23.09 -12.75 -5.77
CA MET A 241 23.48 -13.21 -4.44
C MET A 241 22.44 -12.87 -3.37
N LEU A 242 21.79 -11.68 -3.47
CA LEU A 242 20.72 -11.29 -2.55
C LEU A 242 19.47 -12.15 -2.70
N LEU A 243 19.16 -12.59 -3.93
CA LEU A 243 17.99 -13.41 -4.24
C LEU A 243 18.27 -14.92 -4.02
N ASP A 244 19.50 -15.31 -3.78
CA ASP A 244 19.86 -16.69 -3.48
C ASP A 244 19.26 -17.15 -2.14
N ARG A 245 18.56 -18.29 -2.15
CA ARG A 245 17.80 -18.76 -0.97
C ARG A 245 18.70 -19.24 0.17
N ASP A 246 19.86 -19.79 -0.11
CA ASP A 246 20.76 -20.25 0.94
C ASP A 246 21.42 -19.06 1.64
N ARG A 247 21.78 -18.02 0.89
CA ARG A 247 22.26 -16.75 1.45
C ARG A 247 21.17 -16.01 2.23
N ALA A 248 19.95 -16.00 1.73
CA ALA A 248 18.82 -15.45 2.46
C ALA A 248 18.55 -16.21 3.77
N ARG A 249 18.76 -17.55 3.80
CA ARG A 249 18.68 -18.37 5.01
C ARG A 249 19.80 -18.03 5.99
N GLU A 250 21.03 -17.82 5.52
CA GLU A 250 22.15 -17.39 6.37
C GLU A 250 21.87 -16.00 6.98
N ARG A 251 21.35 -15.06 6.19
CA ARG A 251 20.99 -13.72 6.68
C ARG A 251 19.88 -13.78 7.72
N LEU A 252 18.86 -14.60 7.48
CA LEU A 252 17.78 -14.81 8.43
C LEU A 252 18.29 -15.45 9.73
N ALA A 253 19.19 -16.43 9.63
CA ALA A 253 19.83 -17.07 10.79
C ALA A 253 20.79 -16.14 11.55
N ALA A 254 21.37 -15.16 10.88
CA ALA A 254 22.13 -14.11 11.55
C ALA A 254 21.22 -13.17 12.34
N PHE A 255 20.00 -12.95 11.89
CA PHE A 255 18.97 -12.19 12.60
C PHE A 255 18.42 -12.97 13.81
N VAL A 256 17.96 -14.20 13.58
CA VAL A 256 17.43 -15.13 14.60
C VAL A 256 17.97 -16.53 14.31
N PRO A 257 18.93 -17.03 15.10
CA PRO A 257 19.60 -18.32 14.84
C PRO A 257 18.66 -19.52 14.72
N GLU A 258 17.58 -19.53 15.49
CA GLU A 258 16.54 -20.56 15.48
C GLU A 258 15.83 -20.68 14.13
N SER A 259 15.84 -19.62 13.33
CA SER A 259 15.20 -19.59 12.00
C SER A 259 15.81 -20.56 10.99
N ARG A 260 16.97 -21.16 11.29
CA ARG A 260 17.58 -22.26 10.52
C ARG A 260 16.67 -23.48 10.40
N ALA A 261 15.74 -23.66 11.33
CA ALA A 261 14.76 -24.74 11.30
C ALA A 261 13.66 -24.55 10.23
N GLY A 262 13.51 -23.32 9.69
CA GLY A 262 12.53 -22.99 8.66
C GLY A 262 13.13 -22.99 7.26
N GLU A 263 12.25 -23.08 6.27
CA GLU A 263 12.61 -22.95 4.86
C GLU A 263 12.42 -21.52 4.38
N VAL A 264 13.32 -21.04 3.52
CA VAL A 264 13.11 -19.82 2.71
C VAL A 264 12.32 -20.21 1.47
N VAL A 265 11.06 -19.80 1.42
CA VAL A 265 10.15 -20.18 0.31
C VAL A 265 10.17 -19.16 -0.82
N HIS A 266 10.48 -17.90 -0.52
CA HIS A 266 10.53 -16.84 -1.53
C HIS A 266 11.48 -15.71 -1.11
N THR A 267 12.16 -15.14 -2.09
CA THR A 267 12.98 -13.93 -1.96
C THR A 267 12.53 -12.90 -2.99
N ASN A 268 12.48 -11.63 -2.60
CA ASN A 268 12.17 -10.53 -3.51
C ASN A 268 13.03 -9.31 -3.15
N LEU A 269 13.45 -8.55 -4.16
CA LEU A 269 14.28 -7.37 -4.00
C LEU A 269 13.64 -6.20 -4.75
N TYR A 270 13.53 -5.04 -4.11
CA TYR A 270 12.99 -3.85 -4.75
C TYR A 270 13.72 -2.57 -4.36
N ALA A 271 13.81 -1.67 -5.32
CA ALA A 271 14.27 -0.31 -5.10
C ALA A 271 13.24 0.48 -4.28
N VAL A 272 13.72 1.33 -3.40
CA VAL A 272 12.90 2.07 -2.44
C VAL A 272 12.79 3.52 -2.88
N HIS A 273 11.60 3.90 -3.32
CA HIS A 273 11.31 5.25 -3.77
C HIS A 273 10.51 6.03 -2.72
N GLN A 274 10.72 7.34 -2.71
CA GLN A 274 10.04 8.29 -1.84
C GLN A 274 9.63 9.48 -2.71
N ARG A 275 8.43 9.40 -3.35
CA ARG A 275 8.00 10.38 -4.36
C ARG A 275 6.52 10.69 -4.25
N VAL A 276 6.14 11.94 -4.60
CA VAL A 276 4.76 12.41 -4.71
C VAL A 276 4.59 13.17 -6.02
N ALA A 277 3.51 12.94 -6.75
CA ALA A 277 3.17 13.67 -7.95
C ALA A 277 2.85 15.15 -7.62
N GLN A 278 3.30 16.05 -8.47
CA GLN A 278 3.10 17.50 -8.32
C GLN A 278 1.62 17.88 -8.24
N THR A 279 0.77 17.16 -8.92
CA THR A 279 -0.68 17.25 -8.86
C THR A 279 -1.30 15.87 -9.11
N TYR A 280 -2.47 15.62 -8.53
CA TYR A 280 -3.24 14.38 -8.73
C TYR A 280 -4.37 14.58 -9.76
N ARG A 281 -4.53 15.80 -10.26
CA ARG A 281 -5.50 16.15 -11.30
C ARG A 281 -4.84 16.99 -12.39
N ARG A 282 -5.10 16.64 -13.67
CA ARG A 282 -4.88 17.51 -14.81
C ARG A 282 -6.04 17.36 -15.79
N GLY A 283 -6.92 18.38 -15.84
CA GLY A 283 -8.15 18.29 -16.62
C GLY A 283 -9.01 17.09 -16.20
N ARG A 284 -9.24 16.17 -17.12
CA ARG A 284 -10.02 14.94 -16.93
C ARG A 284 -9.16 13.72 -16.53
N VAL A 285 -7.87 13.92 -16.33
CA VAL A 285 -6.95 12.85 -15.89
C VAL A 285 -6.66 13.00 -14.40
N LEU A 286 -6.82 11.90 -13.68
CA LEU A 286 -6.70 11.79 -12.22
C LEU A 286 -5.67 10.71 -11.90
N LEU A 287 -4.91 10.85 -10.81
CA LEU A 287 -3.93 9.86 -10.36
C LEU A 287 -4.32 9.26 -9.02
N ALA A 288 -4.09 7.96 -8.83
CA ALA A 288 -4.32 7.25 -7.58
C ALA A 288 -3.24 6.19 -7.32
N GLY A 289 -2.96 5.91 -6.05
CA GLY A 289 -1.99 4.90 -5.62
C GLY A 289 -0.57 5.22 -6.09
N ASP A 290 0.20 4.20 -6.47
CA ASP A 290 1.61 4.36 -6.83
C ASP A 290 1.85 5.30 -8.04
N ALA A 291 0.83 5.56 -8.87
CA ALA A 291 0.92 6.57 -9.92
C ALA A 291 0.99 7.99 -9.34
N ALA A 292 0.38 8.22 -8.19
CA ALA A 292 0.33 9.50 -7.47
C ALA A 292 1.44 9.63 -6.40
N HIS A 293 1.76 8.55 -5.69
CA HIS A 293 2.75 8.56 -4.60
C HIS A 293 3.36 7.17 -4.38
N VAL A 294 4.66 7.13 -4.13
CA VAL A 294 5.39 5.93 -3.70
C VAL A 294 6.20 6.23 -2.45
N ASN A 295 6.32 5.26 -1.58
CA ASN A 295 7.03 5.36 -0.31
C ASN A 295 7.78 4.06 0.01
N ASN A 296 8.72 4.12 0.95
CA ASN A 296 9.28 2.90 1.52
C ASN A 296 8.19 2.09 2.27
N PRO A 297 8.29 0.75 2.35
CA PRO A 297 7.22 -0.11 2.85
C PRO A 297 7.02 -0.08 4.37
N LEU A 298 7.88 0.60 5.13
CA LEU A 298 7.82 0.62 6.59
C LEU A 298 6.56 1.35 7.09
N GLY A 299 5.67 0.61 7.72
CA GLY A 299 4.34 1.06 8.14
C GLY A 299 3.21 0.33 7.41
N GLY A 300 3.49 -0.30 6.26
CA GLY A 300 2.44 -0.97 5.45
C GLY A 300 1.40 0.01 4.92
N MET A 301 1.81 1.26 4.59
CA MET A 301 0.87 2.36 4.35
C MET A 301 0.50 2.54 2.86
N GLY A 302 1.42 2.28 1.91
CA GLY A 302 1.25 2.63 0.50
C GLY A 302 -0.01 2.03 -0.14
N LEU A 303 -0.23 0.72 0.00
CA LEU A 303 -1.45 0.04 -0.46
C LEU A 303 -2.73 0.72 0.08
N ASN A 304 -2.73 1.01 1.37
CA ASN A 304 -3.87 1.62 2.05
C ASN A 304 -4.14 3.03 1.52
N PHE A 305 -3.11 3.85 1.35
CA PHE A 305 -3.25 5.18 0.74
C PHE A 305 -3.85 5.12 -0.65
N GLY A 306 -3.45 4.16 -1.49
CA GLY A 306 -4.04 3.96 -2.82
C GLY A 306 -5.51 3.59 -2.78
N ILE A 307 -5.96 2.80 -1.81
CA ILE A 307 -7.38 2.49 -1.61
C ILE A 307 -8.14 3.72 -1.09
N HIS A 308 -7.54 4.51 -0.20
CA HIS A 308 -8.14 5.77 0.26
C HIS A 308 -8.29 6.80 -0.88
N ASP A 309 -7.31 6.87 -1.81
CA ASP A 309 -7.42 7.68 -3.02
C ASP A 309 -8.61 7.22 -3.86
N ALA A 310 -8.71 5.92 -4.13
CA ALA A 310 -9.79 5.31 -4.90
C ALA A 310 -11.17 5.60 -4.30
N HIS A 311 -11.29 5.49 -2.98
CA HIS A 311 -12.54 5.77 -2.26
C HIS A 311 -12.96 7.25 -2.41
N HIS A 312 -12.03 8.19 -2.24
CA HIS A 312 -12.30 9.62 -2.39
C HIS A 312 -12.66 9.97 -3.84
N LEU A 313 -11.89 9.47 -4.83
CA LEU A 313 -12.19 9.70 -6.24
C LEU A 313 -13.56 9.16 -6.63
N ALA A 314 -13.91 7.96 -6.19
CA ALA A 314 -15.19 7.37 -6.50
C ALA A 314 -16.36 8.22 -5.95
N ALA A 315 -16.22 8.75 -4.74
CA ALA A 315 -17.23 9.65 -4.16
C ALA A 315 -17.38 10.95 -4.98
N CYS A 316 -16.27 11.56 -5.42
CA CYS A 316 -16.31 12.75 -6.28
C CYS A 316 -16.94 12.45 -7.65
N LEU A 317 -16.46 11.40 -8.32
CA LEU A 317 -16.92 11.06 -9.67
C LEU A 317 -18.39 10.63 -9.71
N ALA A 318 -18.89 9.98 -8.65
CA ALA A 318 -20.29 9.65 -8.52
C ALA A 318 -21.19 10.91 -8.42
N ARG A 319 -20.76 11.91 -7.65
CA ARG A 319 -21.47 13.20 -7.57
C ARG A 319 -21.49 13.94 -8.92
N ILE A 320 -20.35 13.94 -9.63
CA ILE A 320 -20.25 14.49 -10.98
C ILE A 320 -21.15 13.72 -11.96
N TRP A 321 -21.22 12.39 -11.85
CA TRP A 321 -22.11 11.55 -12.65
C TRP A 321 -23.59 11.92 -12.46
N LEU A 322 -23.95 12.38 -11.27
CA LEU A 322 -25.29 12.90 -10.94
C LEU A 322 -25.50 14.37 -11.34
N GLY A 323 -24.53 15.01 -11.98
CA GLY A 323 -24.63 16.37 -12.50
C GLY A 323 -24.07 17.47 -11.59
N GLU A 324 -23.35 17.10 -10.51
CA GLU A 324 -22.66 18.12 -9.71
C GLU A 324 -21.39 18.62 -10.43
N SER A 325 -20.88 19.76 -9.96
CA SER A 325 -19.63 20.35 -10.46
C SER A 325 -18.43 19.47 -10.10
N ASP A 326 -17.37 19.53 -10.92
CA ASP A 326 -16.14 18.80 -10.73
C ASP A 326 -15.13 19.44 -9.73
N ALA A 327 -15.55 20.50 -9.02
CA ALA A 327 -14.74 21.20 -8.01
C ALA A 327 -14.24 20.27 -6.88
N CYS A 328 -14.97 19.18 -6.57
CA CYS A 328 -14.54 18.18 -5.61
C CYS A 328 -13.25 17.43 -6.03
N LEU A 329 -12.92 17.39 -7.32
CA LEU A 329 -11.67 16.81 -7.80
C LEU A 329 -10.45 17.68 -7.50
N ASP A 330 -10.62 19.01 -7.45
CA ASP A 330 -9.56 19.91 -6.98
C ASP A 330 -9.34 19.78 -5.48
N GLN A 331 -10.42 19.54 -4.72
CA GLN A 331 -10.33 19.22 -3.30
C GLN A 331 -9.62 17.86 -3.09
N TYR A 332 -9.95 16.85 -3.89
CA TYR A 332 -9.25 15.58 -3.91
C TYR A 332 -7.73 15.77 -4.06
N ASP A 333 -7.29 16.52 -5.09
CA ASP A 333 -5.86 16.81 -5.30
C ASP A 333 -5.23 17.44 -4.06
N ARG A 334 -5.82 18.52 -3.54
CA ARG A 334 -5.27 19.21 -2.36
C ARG A 334 -5.20 18.30 -1.13
N GLN A 335 -6.27 17.59 -0.83
CA GLN A 335 -6.38 16.75 0.37
C GLN A 335 -5.44 15.56 0.30
N ARG A 336 -5.50 14.78 -0.80
CA ARG A 336 -4.73 13.54 -0.89
C ARG A 336 -3.24 13.80 -1.02
N ARG A 337 -2.84 14.83 -1.76
CA ARG A 337 -1.43 15.24 -1.87
C ARG A 337 -0.87 15.73 -0.53
N ALA A 338 -1.60 16.61 0.17
CA ALA A 338 -1.16 17.09 1.50
C ALA A 338 -0.98 15.94 2.51
N VAL A 339 -1.89 14.96 2.51
CA VAL A 339 -1.79 13.80 3.39
C VAL A 339 -0.65 12.87 2.97
N ALA A 340 -0.43 12.68 1.67
CA ALA A 340 0.71 11.92 1.17
C ALA A 340 2.04 12.55 1.64
N GLU A 341 2.19 13.85 1.56
CA GLU A 341 3.41 14.56 2.00
C GLU A 341 3.59 14.52 3.54
N ARG A 342 2.55 14.91 4.29
CA ARG A 342 2.65 15.15 5.74
C ARG A 342 2.55 13.86 6.58
N TYR A 343 1.84 12.85 6.11
CA TYR A 343 1.60 11.61 6.86
C TYR A 343 2.30 10.41 6.22
N LEU A 344 2.12 10.14 4.93
CA LEU A 344 2.72 8.97 4.29
C LEU A 344 4.25 9.11 4.21
N GLN A 345 4.74 10.17 3.55
CA GLN A 345 6.17 10.38 3.35
C GLN A 345 6.89 10.59 4.68
N ALA A 346 6.39 11.50 5.51
CA ALA A 346 7.00 11.83 6.80
C ALA A 346 7.06 10.62 7.73
N GLN A 347 5.96 9.84 7.86
CA GLN A 347 5.91 8.69 8.75
C GLN A 347 6.85 7.56 8.29
N THR A 348 6.87 7.26 6.99
CA THR A 348 7.70 6.17 6.47
C THR A 348 9.20 6.52 6.52
N ILE A 349 9.57 7.78 6.31
CA ILE A 349 10.94 8.27 6.52
C ILE A 349 11.33 8.18 8.00
N ALA A 350 10.48 8.65 8.91
CA ALA A 350 10.74 8.59 10.35
C ALA A 350 10.88 7.15 10.85
N ASN A 351 10.05 6.22 10.35
CA ASN A 351 10.16 4.80 10.68
C ASN A 351 11.55 4.25 10.31
N LYS A 352 12.00 4.54 9.08
CA LYS A 352 13.32 4.10 8.60
C LYS A 352 14.44 4.69 9.44
N GLN A 353 14.45 6.00 9.64
CA GLN A 353 15.46 6.69 10.46
C GLN A 353 15.52 6.15 11.89
N THR A 354 14.38 5.80 12.46
CA THR A 354 14.31 5.21 13.80
C THR A 354 14.97 3.84 13.84
N LEU A 355 14.73 2.99 12.82
CA LEU A 355 15.28 1.64 12.79
C LEU A 355 16.78 1.59 12.58
N GLU A 356 17.34 2.52 11.81
CA GLU A 356 18.77 2.58 11.45
C GLU A 356 19.60 3.55 12.33
N GLU A 357 19.03 4.04 13.43
CA GLU A 357 19.73 5.01 14.31
C GLU A 357 21.06 4.44 14.81
N ARG A 358 22.16 5.12 14.48
CA ARG A 358 23.52 4.69 14.78
C ARG A 358 24.09 5.32 16.05
N ASP A 359 23.65 6.54 16.40
CA ASP A 359 24.11 7.20 17.62
C ASP A 359 23.54 6.46 18.85
N PRO A 360 24.40 5.90 19.75
CA PRO A 360 23.91 5.14 20.90
C PRO A 360 23.04 5.96 21.86
N ARG A 361 23.30 7.27 21.99
CA ARG A 361 22.50 8.14 22.89
C ARG A 361 21.13 8.42 22.30
N GLN A 362 21.07 8.71 21.00
CA GLN A 362 19.78 8.93 20.30
C GLN A 362 18.98 7.63 20.28
N ARG A 363 19.63 6.49 20.02
CA ARG A 363 18.98 5.17 20.05
C ARG A 363 18.36 4.91 21.43
N ALA A 364 19.13 5.08 22.51
CA ALA A 364 18.63 4.91 23.88
C ALA A 364 17.46 5.85 24.20
N ALA A 365 17.54 7.12 23.75
CA ALA A 365 16.47 8.09 23.92
C ALA A 365 15.19 7.67 23.19
N ARG A 366 15.30 7.21 21.93
CA ARG A 366 14.15 6.70 21.15
C ARG A 366 13.53 5.45 21.79
N GLN A 367 14.34 4.52 22.27
CA GLN A 367 13.85 3.35 23.00
C GLN A 367 13.11 3.74 24.28
N ALA A 368 13.66 4.68 25.06
CA ALA A 368 13.01 5.19 26.27
C ALA A 368 11.67 5.87 25.94
N GLU A 369 11.63 6.67 24.87
CA GLU A 369 10.41 7.31 24.38
C GLU A 369 9.36 6.29 23.96
N MET A 370 9.73 5.24 23.22
CA MET A 370 8.81 4.19 22.83
C MET A 370 8.25 3.40 24.03
N ARG A 371 9.11 3.10 25.04
CA ARG A 371 8.67 2.48 26.31
C ARG A 371 7.65 3.37 27.04
N ALA A 372 7.96 4.65 27.16
CA ALA A 372 7.08 5.61 27.84
C ALA A 372 5.76 5.82 27.10
N THR A 373 5.81 5.86 25.76
CA THR A 373 4.60 5.99 24.92
C THR A 373 3.70 4.75 25.05
N ALA A 374 4.28 3.55 25.01
CA ALA A 374 3.50 2.32 25.14
C ALA A 374 2.94 2.09 26.55
N ALA A 375 3.60 2.61 27.59
CA ALA A 375 3.16 2.50 28.98
C ALA A 375 2.01 3.45 29.34
N ASP A 376 1.79 4.52 28.57
CA ASP A 376 0.73 5.51 28.80
C ASP A 376 -0.41 5.30 27.76
N PRO A 377 -1.63 4.91 28.19
CA PRO A 377 -2.74 4.64 27.26
C PRO A 377 -3.11 5.83 26.36
N ALA A 378 -3.03 7.06 26.86
CA ALA A 378 -3.35 8.26 26.08
C ALA A 378 -2.32 8.51 24.98
N ARG A 379 -1.02 8.41 25.33
CA ARG A 379 0.10 8.54 24.38
C ARG A 379 0.11 7.38 23.38
N ALA A 380 -0.17 6.15 23.82
CA ALA A 380 -0.28 4.98 22.96
C ALA A 380 -1.42 5.17 21.93
N ARG A 381 -2.60 5.65 22.36
CA ARG A 381 -3.70 5.96 21.47
C ARG A 381 -3.33 7.04 20.45
N GLU A 382 -2.74 8.15 20.85
CA GLU A 382 -2.29 9.23 19.94
C GLU A 382 -1.31 8.70 18.89
N TYR A 383 -0.29 7.95 19.32
CA TYR A 383 0.66 7.29 18.43
C TYR A 383 -0.03 6.35 17.44
N LEU A 384 -0.98 5.54 17.91
CA LEU A 384 -1.72 4.59 17.08
C LEU A 384 -2.69 5.28 16.11
N LEU A 385 -3.36 6.38 16.49
CA LEU A 385 -4.19 7.17 15.57
C LEU A 385 -3.39 7.61 14.34
N ARG A 386 -2.16 8.03 14.54
CA ARG A 386 -1.26 8.44 13.47
C ARG A 386 -0.79 7.25 12.63
N THR A 387 -0.27 6.20 13.27
CA THR A 387 0.33 5.04 12.58
C THR A 387 -0.71 4.09 12.00
N ALA A 388 -1.97 4.15 12.43
CA ALA A 388 -3.11 3.46 11.83
C ALA A 388 -3.84 4.29 10.76
N MET A 389 -3.29 5.45 10.35
CA MET A 389 -3.78 6.31 9.26
C MET A 389 -5.11 7.04 9.55
N ILE A 390 -5.63 6.99 10.78
CA ILE A 390 -6.89 7.65 11.17
C ILE A 390 -6.69 9.17 11.23
N GLU A 391 -5.62 9.62 11.89
CA GLU A 391 -5.29 11.05 12.02
C GLU A 391 -5.13 11.72 10.65
N GLY A 392 -4.44 11.07 9.71
CA GLY A 392 -4.24 11.60 8.36
C GLY A 392 -5.55 11.81 7.60
N LEU A 393 -6.53 10.90 7.74
CA LEU A 393 -7.85 11.05 7.12
C LEU A 393 -8.65 12.19 7.77
N ARG A 394 -8.61 12.32 9.10
CA ARG A 394 -9.25 13.42 9.83
C ARG A 394 -8.64 14.77 9.42
N ALA A 395 -7.33 14.84 9.31
CA ALA A 395 -6.64 16.04 8.85
C ALA A 395 -6.97 16.39 7.39
N ALA A 396 -7.10 15.38 6.50
CA ALA A 396 -7.52 15.60 5.12
C ALA A 396 -8.89 16.28 5.03
N ALA A 397 -9.86 15.81 5.81
CA ALA A 397 -11.21 16.34 5.83
C ALA A 397 -11.29 17.84 6.25
N MET A 398 -10.26 18.35 6.92
CA MET A 398 -10.17 19.78 7.33
C MET A 398 -9.54 20.68 6.26
N ILE A 399 -9.03 20.10 5.16
CA ILE A 399 -8.46 20.87 4.03
C ILE A 399 -9.61 21.23 3.07
N PRO A 400 -9.85 22.53 2.80
CA PRO A 400 -10.95 22.99 1.96
C PRO A 400 -10.82 22.62 0.48
#